data_8c0b631a181bdde76a84c20d8c24bba5
#
_entry.id   8c0b631a181bdde76a84c20d8c24bba5
#
_cell.length_a   1.000
_cell.length_b   1.000
_cell.length_c   1.000
_cell.angle_alpha   90.00
_cell.angle_beta   90.00
_cell.angle_gamma   90.00
#
_symmetry.space_group_name_H-M   'P 1'
#
loop_
_entity.id
_entity.type
_entity.pdbx_description
1 polymer ?
#
loop_
_entity_poly.entity_id
_entity_poly.type
_entity_poly.pdbx_seq_one_letter_code
_entity_poly.pdbx_strand_id
1 'polypeptide(L)'
;MNNLNSWPCFSQEEADAVSNVLLSNKVNYWTGEEGKNFEREFAVWCDTKYSVALANGTVALELALKALGIGSGDEVIVTPRSFIASVSCVVSVGAKPVFADVDLNSGN
;
A
#
# COMPACT_ATOMS: atom_id res chain seq x y z
N MET A 1 -12.11 -29.19 12.25
CA MET A 1 -12.10 -28.46 10.96
C MET A 1 -11.99 -26.99 11.30
N ASN A 2 -10.84 -26.36 11.05
CA ASN A 2 -10.68 -24.92 11.26
C ASN A 2 -11.55 -24.20 10.23
N ASN A 3 -12.64 -23.59 10.68
CA ASN A 3 -13.39 -22.62 9.88
C ASN A 3 -12.50 -21.38 9.71
N LEU A 4 -11.62 -21.41 8.72
CA LEU A 4 -11.04 -20.17 8.22
C LEU A 4 -12.18 -19.40 7.59
N ASN A 5 -12.51 -18.24 8.17
CA ASN A 5 -13.48 -17.32 7.58
C ASN A 5 -13.08 -17.08 6.12
N SER A 6 -14.06 -17.16 5.22
CA SER A 6 -13.81 -16.84 3.81
C SER A 6 -13.34 -15.40 3.68
N TRP A 7 -12.28 -15.18 2.94
CA TRP A 7 -11.83 -13.82 2.63
C TRP A 7 -12.55 -13.30 1.36
N PRO A 8 -13.05 -12.07 1.34
CA PRO A 8 -13.10 -11.09 2.43
C PRO A 8 -14.18 -11.43 3.48
N CYS A 9 -13.93 -11.01 4.73
CA CYS A 9 -14.89 -11.17 5.82
C CYS A 9 -14.96 -9.85 6.58
N PHE A 10 -16.12 -9.21 6.55
CA PHE A 10 -16.37 -7.94 7.24
C PHE A 10 -17.28 -8.14 8.44
N SER A 11 -17.00 -7.42 9.51
CA SER A 11 -17.82 -7.37 10.71
C SER A 11 -18.92 -6.32 10.59
N GLN A 12 -19.92 -6.40 11.50
CA GLN A 12 -20.94 -5.37 11.59
C GLN A 12 -20.33 -4.03 12.03
N GLU A 13 -19.31 -4.03 12.89
CA GLU A 13 -18.60 -2.85 13.34
C GLU A 13 -17.94 -2.09 12.16
N GLU A 14 -17.30 -2.82 11.23
CA GLU A 14 -16.73 -2.22 10.02
C GLU A 14 -17.81 -1.63 9.11
N ALA A 15 -18.94 -2.33 8.95
CA ALA A 15 -20.06 -1.84 8.15
C ALA A 15 -20.68 -0.58 8.75
N ASP A 16 -20.83 -0.53 10.07
CA ASP A 16 -21.37 0.63 10.79
C ASP A 16 -20.42 1.83 10.70
N ALA A 17 -19.10 1.61 10.81
CA ALA A 17 -18.10 2.66 10.64
C ALA A 17 -18.18 3.31 9.25
N VAL A 18 -18.22 2.49 8.19
CA VAL A 18 -18.36 2.99 6.81
C VAL A 18 -19.71 3.74 6.63
N SER A 19 -20.81 3.20 7.16
CA SER A 19 -22.11 3.84 7.12
C SER A 19 -22.10 5.23 7.78
N ASN A 20 -21.46 5.35 8.93
CA ASN A 20 -21.33 6.62 9.65
C ASN A 20 -20.56 7.67 8.84
N VAL A 21 -19.49 7.27 8.16
CA VAL A 21 -18.74 8.16 7.26
C VAL A 21 -19.64 8.66 6.13
N LEU A 22 -20.39 7.76 5.47
CA LEU A 22 -21.29 8.13 4.39
C LEU A 22 -22.37 9.10 4.86
N LEU A 23 -23.03 8.80 5.98
CA LEU A 23 -24.12 9.61 6.55
C LEU A 23 -23.63 10.97 7.06
N SER A 24 -22.34 11.10 7.39
CA SER A 24 -21.75 12.39 7.78
C SER A 24 -21.68 13.40 6.64
N ASN A 25 -21.76 12.95 5.38
CA ASN A 25 -21.51 13.73 4.15
C ASN A 25 -20.09 14.33 4.05
N LYS A 26 -19.15 13.87 4.88
CA LYS A 26 -17.75 14.31 4.91
C LYS A 26 -16.82 13.18 4.41
N VAL A 27 -17.06 12.70 3.21
CA VAL A 27 -16.51 11.46 2.66
C VAL A 27 -15.16 11.60 1.95
N ASN A 28 -14.66 12.82 1.75
CA ASN A 28 -13.41 13.04 1.07
C ASN A 28 -12.34 13.62 2.00
N TYR A 29 -11.08 13.58 1.58
CA TYR A 29 -9.93 14.02 2.38
C TYR A 29 -10.00 15.49 2.82
N TRP A 30 -10.66 16.37 2.03
CA TRP A 30 -10.74 17.79 2.31
C TRP A 30 -11.77 18.15 3.39
N THR A 31 -12.86 17.40 3.44
CA THR A 31 -13.98 17.66 4.36
C THR A 31 -14.07 16.65 5.50
N GLY A 32 -13.52 15.46 5.29
CA GLY A 32 -13.47 14.38 6.29
C GLY A 32 -12.17 14.36 7.07
N GLU A 33 -12.13 13.54 8.11
CA GLU A 33 -10.94 13.36 8.96
C GLU A 33 -10.37 11.93 8.90
N GLU A 34 -11.09 10.98 8.30
CA GLU A 34 -10.73 9.55 8.33
C GLU A 34 -9.35 9.28 7.71
N GLY A 35 -9.07 9.85 6.53
CA GLY A 35 -7.75 9.73 5.89
C GLY A 35 -6.62 10.34 6.72
N LYS A 36 -6.85 11.52 7.31
CA LYS A 36 -5.86 12.20 8.17
C LYS A 36 -5.65 11.45 9.49
N ASN A 37 -6.72 10.87 10.07
CA ASN A 37 -6.63 10.04 11.25
C ASN A 37 -5.81 8.79 10.97
N PHE A 38 -6.12 8.11 9.87
CA PHE A 38 -5.37 6.94 9.43
C PHE A 38 -3.87 7.24 9.25
N GLU A 39 -3.52 8.35 8.60
CA GLU A 39 -2.13 8.76 8.42
C GLU A 39 -1.41 8.97 9.75
N ARG A 40 -2.07 9.63 10.72
CA ARG A 40 -1.49 9.83 12.06
C ARG A 40 -1.28 8.53 12.81
N GLU A 41 -2.31 7.68 12.85
CA GLU A 41 -2.27 6.39 13.56
C GLU A 41 -1.25 5.45 12.95
N PHE A 42 -1.20 5.38 11.62
CA PHE A 42 -0.25 4.53 10.91
C PHE A 42 1.20 5.00 11.08
N ALA A 43 1.44 6.31 11.08
CA ALA A 43 2.76 6.87 11.37
C ALA A 43 3.24 6.46 12.78
N VAL A 44 2.37 6.56 13.79
CA VAL A 44 2.67 6.13 15.16
C VAL A 44 2.94 4.63 15.21
N TRP A 45 2.11 3.82 14.55
CA TRP A 45 2.28 2.36 14.54
C TRP A 45 3.59 1.92 13.87
N CYS A 46 4.00 2.61 12.80
CA CYS A 46 5.26 2.34 12.09
C CYS A 46 6.50 2.99 12.72
N ASP A 47 6.35 3.74 13.83
CA ASP A 47 7.42 4.55 14.44
C ASP A 47 8.08 5.50 13.42
N THR A 48 7.27 6.13 12.58
CA THR A 48 7.71 7.10 11.58
C THR A 48 7.15 8.48 11.89
N LYS A 49 7.83 9.52 11.40
CA LYS A 49 7.38 10.91 11.62
C LYS A 49 6.11 11.24 10.84
N TYR A 50 5.95 10.66 9.66
CA TYR A 50 4.84 10.93 8.75
C TYR A 50 4.40 9.66 8.04
N SER A 51 3.14 9.65 7.65
CA SER A 51 2.55 8.68 6.73
C SER A 51 1.65 9.42 5.74
N VAL A 52 1.51 8.89 4.54
CA VAL A 52 0.66 9.47 3.49
C VAL A 52 -0.23 8.37 2.94
N ALA A 53 -1.53 8.56 3.03
CA ALA A 53 -2.50 7.63 2.45
C ALA A 53 -2.62 7.81 0.94
N LEU A 54 -2.56 6.71 0.21
CA LEU A 54 -2.66 6.68 -1.24
C LEU A 54 -3.76 5.73 -1.68
N ALA A 55 -4.18 5.83 -2.94
CA ALA A 55 -5.29 5.07 -3.48
C ALA A 55 -5.09 3.53 -3.42
N ASN A 56 -3.85 3.08 -3.54
CA ASN A 56 -3.48 1.66 -3.46
C ASN A 56 -1.96 1.49 -3.38
N GLY A 57 -1.51 0.25 -3.10
CA GLY A 57 -0.10 -0.09 -2.95
C GLY A 57 0.74 0.09 -4.22
N THR A 58 0.16 -0.07 -5.41
CA THR A 58 0.88 0.15 -6.68
C THR A 58 1.30 1.61 -6.82
N VAL A 59 0.38 2.53 -6.56
CA VAL A 59 0.66 3.98 -6.55
C VAL A 59 1.65 4.33 -5.44
N ALA A 60 1.56 3.67 -4.29
CA ALA A 60 2.48 3.89 -3.18
C ALA A 60 3.94 3.53 -3.56
N LEU A 61 4.13 2.39 -4.21
CA LEU A 61 5.45 1.97 -4.70
C LEU A 61 6.00 2.93 -5.75
N GLU A 62 5.19 3.32 -6.71
CA GLU A 62 5.60 4.27 -7.76
C GLU A 62 6.00 5.63 -7.18
N LEU A 63 5.19 6.18 -6.27
CA LEU A 63 5.50 7.45 -5.61
C LEU A 63 6.72 7.37 -4.70
N ALA A 64 6.93 6.26 -4.03
CA ALA A 64 8.13 6.05 -3.22
C ALA A 64 9.40 6.09 -4.09
N LEU A 65 9.39 5.41 -5.24
CA LEU A 65 10.52 5.44 -6.17
C LEU A 65 10.77 6.87 -6.71
N LYS A 66 9.71 7.58 -7.09
CA LYS A 66 9.81 8.98 -7.53
C LYS A 66 10.33 9.91 -6.43
N ALA A 67 9.87 9.73 -5.19
CA ALA A 67 10.33 10.53 -4.05
C ALA A 67 11.82 10.31 -3.73
N LEU A 68 12.33 9.11 -4.02
CA LEU A 68 13.75 8.77 -3.89
C LEU A 68 14.58 9.24 -5.10
N GLY A 69 13.96 9.83 -6.12
CA GLY A 69 14.63 10.28 -7.34
C GLY A 69 15.01 9.15 -8.29
N ILE A 70 14.43 7.97 -8.12
CA ILE A 70 14.70 6.79 -8.95
C ILE A 70 13.98 6.94 -10.29
N GLY A 71 14.71 6.70 -11.40
CA GLY A 71 14.17 6.87 -12.74
C GLY A 71 15.08 6.28 -13.83
N SER A 72 15.08 6.93 -15.00
CA SER A 72 15.84 6.48 -16.16
C SER A 72 17.33 6.40 -15.86
N GLY A 73 17.93 5.25 -16.12
CA GLY A 73 19.35 4.94 -15.85
C GLY A 73 19.59 4.21 -14.54
N ASP A 74 18.61 4.15 -13.65
CA ASP A 74 18.69 3.40 -12.39
C ASP A 74 18.26 1.95 -12.54
N GLU A 75 18.78 1.09 -11.68
CA GLU A 75 18.37 -0.31 -11.55
C GLU A 75 17.75 -0.55 -10.18
N VAL A 76 16.64 -1.28 -10.15
CA VAL A 76 15.94 -1.64 -8.91
C VAL A 76 15.84 -3.16 -8.81
N ILE A 77 16.36 -3.71 -7.74
CA ILE A 77 16.30 -5.15 -7.47
C ILE A 77 14.89 -5.52 -7.00
N VAL A 78 14.29 -6.51 -7.66
CA VAL A 78 12.95 -7.02 -7.32
C VAL A 78 12.96 -8.55 -7.33
N THR A 79 12.11 -9.15 -6.49
CA THR A 79 11.88 -10.59 -6.56
C THR A 79 10.91 -10.95 -7.68
N PRO A 80 11.13 -12.04 -8.44
CA PRO A 80 10.16 -12.54 -9.42
C PRO A 80 8.92 -13.18 -8.78
N ARG A 81 9.02 -13.57 -7.50
CA ARG A 81 7.92 -14.18 -6.74
C ARG A 81 7.11 -13.09 -6.02
N SER A 82 6.36 -12.31 -6.77
CA SER A 82 5.58 -11.20 -6.23
C SER A 82 4.39 -10.87 -7.13
N PHE A 83 3.54 -9.96 -6.66
CA PHE A 83 2.52 -9.33 -7.49
C PHE A 83 3.18 -8.40 -8.51
N ILE A 84 2.59 -8.31 -9.70
CA ILE A 84 3.15 -7.56 -10.84
C ILE A 84 3.51 -6.10 -10.50
N ALA A 85 2.83 -5.48 -9.54
CA ALA A 85 3.10 -4.11 -9.12
C ALA A 85 4.54 -3.90 -8.65
N SER A 86 5.18 -4.92 -8.06
CA SER A 86 6.58 -4.84 -7.61
C SER A 86 7.56 -4.57 -8.77
N VAL A 87 7.21 -5.00 -9.97
CA VAL A 87 8.01 -4.79 -11.18
C VAL A 87 7.51 -3.60 -11.99
N SER A 88 6.18 -3.49 -12.16
CA SER A 88 5.60 -2.46 -13.01
C SER A 88 5.83 -1.05 -12.47
N CYS A 89 5.91 -0.85 -11.14
CA CYS A 89 6.23 0.45 -10.57
C CYS A 89 7.64 0.92 -10.95
N VAL A 90 8.60 -0.01 -11.07
CA VAL A 90 9.98 0.31 -11.51
C VAL A 90 9.99 0.75 -12.98
N VAL A 91 9.28 0.01 -13.83
CA VAL A 91 9.15 0.36 -15.26
C VAL A 91 8.42 1.69 -15.43
N SER A 92 7.37 1.93 -14.63
CA SER A 92 6.54 3.15 -14.66
C SER A 92 7.35 4.42 -14.39
N VAL A 93 8.38 4.35 -13.55
CA VAL A 93 9.27 5.50 -13.28
C VAL A 93 10.44 5.59 -14.27
N GLY A 94 10.54 4.67 -15.25
CA GLY A 94 11.59 4.65 -16.25
C GLY A 94 12.87 3.94 -15.82
N ALA A 95 12.89 3.32 -14.64
CA ALA A 95 14.00 2.53 -14.15
C ALA A 95 13.97 1.09 -14.71
N LYS A 96 15.08 0.36 -14.56
CA LYS A 96 15.24 -1.01 -15.04
C LYS A 96 15.05 -2.00 -13.86
N PRO A 97 14.07 -2.92 -13.89
CA PRO A 97 13.97 -3.97 -12.89
C PRO A 97 15.09 -5.02 -13.11
N VAL A 98 15.74 -5.39 -12.02
CA VAL A 98 16.74 -6.45 -11.97
C VAL A 98 16.22 -7.55 -11.04
N PHE A 99 15.99 -8.74 -11.60
CA PHE A 99 15.45 -9.84 -10.82
C PHE A 99 16.52 -10.50 -9.97
N ALA A 100 16.24 -10.63 -8.68
CA ALA A 100 16.98 -11.49 -7.76
C ALA A 100 16.13 -12.71 -7.41
N ASP A 101 16.72 -13.89 -7.52
CA ASP A 101 16.04 -15.14 -7.19
C ASP A 101 15.80 -15.22 -5.68
N VAL A 102 14.87 -16.06 -5.30
CA VAL A 102 14.49 -16.30 -3.89
C VAL A 102 15.14 -17.59 -3.38
N ASP A 103 15.42 -17.62 -2.09
CA ASP A 103 15.86 -18.86 -1.44
C ASP A 103 14.78 -19.92 -1.52
N LEU A 104 15.15 -21.16 -1.85
CA LEU A 104 14.22 -22.26 -2.09
C LEU A 104 13.38 -22.63 -0.86
N ASN A 105 13.94 -22.47 0.35
CA ASN A 105 13.30 -22.90 1.59
C ASN A 105 12.44 -21.80 2.21
N SER A 106 12.95 -20.57 2.26
CA SER A 106 12.25 -19.42 2.84
C SER A 106 11.30 -18.73 1.86
N GLY A 107 11.59 -18.81 0.57
CA GLY A 107 10.84 -18.12 -0.46
C GLY A 107 11.06 -16.59 -0.50
N ASN A 108 12.11 -16.13 0.17
CA ASN A 108 12.54 -14.73 0.25
C ASN A 108 13.89 -14.53 -0.41
#